data_ce2d2d980e1777d98826d43b1f4ba696
#
_entry.id   ce2d2d980e1777d98826d43b1f4ba696
#
_cell.length_a   1.000
_cell.length_b   1.000
_cell.length_c   1.000
_cell.angle_alpha   90.00
_cell.angle_beta   90.00
_cell.angle_gamma   90.00
#
_symmetry.space_group_name_H-M   'P 1'
#
loop_
_entity.id
_entity.type
_entity.pdbx_description
1 polymer ?
#
loop_
_entity_poly.entity_id
_entity_poly.type
_entity_poly.pdbx_seq_one_letter_code
_entity_poly.pdbx_strand_id
1 'polypeptide(L)'
;MMAGIVIAGQLNVNGQGCVAIRSTGSSCSINKPSDDSSTWSLNANYRHFKSFRHFKGKDEQKERLVEQSEVINYSNSIDLSITKKINKRWSLNLNFPVIANTRSSLYEHGLVNGAYIRKERRNTHSFGLGDVRFAAYRWIIDPEKHTKFNIQAGLGIKFATGDYKYQDYWYNVGVNGSKELRSVDQSIQLGDGGTGFTTELNAYYMPTANLNFYANTYYLFNPRNTNGSRTYFETLTADAGLAASSFMSVPDQYMARIGASYSLPKLSGLSFSLGGRIEGLPAVDLIGKSDAFRRPGYVISLEPGVSYTAKRTSWYISVPVAMERNRIQSVIDREITASTGVYRIGDAAFADYSINLGMAVKF
;
A
#
# COMPACT_ATOMS: atom_id res chain seq x y z
N MET A 1 27.36 -44.85 17.24
CA MET A 1 27.41 -43.51 16.65
C MET A 1 26.50 -43.51 15.42
N MET A 2 25.26 -43.06 15.58
CA MET A 2 24.36 -42.84 14.45
C MET A 2 24.31 -41.34 14.22
N ALA A 3 24.87 -40.91 13.10
CA ALA A 3 24.80 -39.51 12.66
C ALA A 3 23.41 -39.25 12.05
N GLY A 4 22.58 -38.55 12.77
CA GLY A 4 21.30 -38.08 12.23
C GLY A 4 21.56 -36.93 11.23
N ILE A 5 21.26 -37.18 9.98
CA ILE A 5 21.23 -36.15 8.94
C ILE A 5 19.97 -35.33 9.18
N VAL A 6 20.13 -34.14 9.73
CA VAL A 6 19.07 -33.14 9.77
C VAL A 6 18.97 -32.56 8.35
N ILE A 7 17.99 -33.03 7.60
CA ILE A 7 17.58 -32.37 6.35
C ILE A 7 16.85 -31.10 6.75
N ALA A 8 17.58 -29.98 6.79
CA ALA A 8 17.00 -28.65 6.87
C ALA A 8 16.24 -28.38 5.54
N GLY A 9 14.97 -28.76 5.52
CA GLY A 9 14.08 -28.38 4.44
C GLY A 9 14.04 -26.84 4.37
N GLN A 10 14.49 -26.28 3.26
CA GLN A 10 14.34 -24.85 2.98
C GLN A 10 12.84 -24.55 2.86
N LEU A 11 12.25 -24.06 3.96
CA LEU A 11 10.91 -23.50 3.93
C LEU A 11 10.97 -22.21 3.13
N ASN A 12 10.58 -22.29 1.86
CA ASN A 12 10.39 -21.13 1.01
C ASN A 12 9.20 -20.32 1.54
N VAL A 13 9.48 -19.34 2.39
CA VAL A 13 8.50 -18.37 2.86
C VAL A 13 8.18 -17.43 1.71
N ASN A 14 7.02 -17.63 1.14
CA ASN A 14 6.57 -16.91 -0.04
C ASN A 14 5.92 -15.59 0.35
N GLY A 15 6.45 -14.52 -0.20
CA GLY A 15 6.18 -13.17 0.18
C GLY A 15 5.13 -12.45 -0.66
N GLN A 16 4.74 -11.32 -0.15
CA GLN A 16 3.69 -10.45 -0.64
C GLN A 16 4.25 -9.11 -1.07
N GLY A 17 3.58 -8.45 -2.04
CA GLY A 17 3.90 -7.11 -2.48
C GLY A 17 3.73 -6.05 -1.39
N CYS A 18 4.53 -5.00 -1.48
CA CYS A 18 4.31 -3.81 -0.70
C CYS A 18 2.90 -3.28 -0.96
N VAL A 19 2.16 -3.05 0.10
CA VAL A 19 0.85 -2.40 0.00
C VAL A 19 1.08 -1.04 -0.61
N ALA A 20 0.51 -0.82 -1.79
CA ALA A 20 0.55 0.48 -2.41
C ALA A 20 -0.21 1.47 -1.54
N ILE A 21 0.51 2.47 -1.00
CA ILE A 21 -0.04 3.39 -0.03
C ILE A 21 -1.09 4.25 -0.69
N ARG A 22 -2.25 4.28 -0.11
CA ARG A 22 -3.36 5.11 -0.53
C ARG A 22 -3.15 6.52 -0.03
N SER A 23 -2.37 7.32 -0.76
CA SER A 23 -2.29 8.74 -0.47
C SER A 23 -3.52 9.45 -1.02
N THR A 24 -4.06 10.35 -0.23
CA THR A 24 -5.14 11.22 -0.66
C THR A 24 -4.62 12.20 -1.72
N GLY A 25 -5.10 12.04 -2.93
CA GLY A 25 -4.97 13.05 -3.95
C GLY A 25 -3.79 12.96 -4.90
N SER A 26 -4.02 13.38 -6.12
CA SER A 26 -2.98 13.63 -7.10
C SER A 26 -2.19 14.87 -6.71
N SER A 27 -0.93 14.94 -7.15
CA SER A 27 -0.11 16.16 -7.10
C SER A 27 -0.81 17.39 -7.71
N CYS A 28 -1.75 17.15 -8.63
CA CYS A 28 -2.55 18.19 -9.27
C CYS A 28 -3.69 18.70 -8.40
N SER A 29 -4.10 17.98 -7.37
CA SER A 29 -5.16 18.41 -6.44
C SER A 29 -4.64 19.17 -5.22
N ILE A 30 -3.34 19.39 -5.09
CA ILE A 30 -2.83 20.45 -4.23
C ILE A 30 -3.21 21.75 -4.92
N ASN A 31 -4.49 22.01 -4.85
CA ASN A 31 -5.04 23.20 -5.42
C ASN A 31 -4.46 24.38 -4.68
N LYS A 32 -3.77 25.27 -5.40
CA LYS A 32 -3.74 26.66 -5.05
C LYS A 32 -5.10 27.01 -4.42
N PRO A 33 -5.12 27.63 -3.25
CA PRO A 33 -6.35 28.15 -2.69
C PRO A 33 -7.06 28.94 -3.80
N SER A 34 -8.15 28.40 -4.31
CA SER A 34 -8.89 29.07 -5.38
C SER A 34 -9.73 30.18 -4.75
N ASP A 35 -9.85 31.31 -5.42
CA ASP A 35 -10.83 32.36 -5.11
C ASP A 35 -12.29 31.88 -5.25
N ASP A 36 -12.46 30.57 -5.52
CA ASP A 36 -13.75 29.91 -5.66
C ASP A 36 -14.47 29.86 -4.31
N SER A 37 -15.71 30.35 -4.29
CA SER A 37 -16.63 30.29 -3.16
C SER A 37 -17.01 28.87 -2.74
N SER A 38 -16.61 27.85 -3.50
CA SER A 38 -16.86 26.44 -3.20
C SER A 38 -16.28 26.02 -1.85
N THR A 39 -17.13 25.47 -1.01
CA THR A 39 -16.74 25.03 0.33
C THR A 39 -16.61 23.52 0.45
N TRP A 40 -17.12 22.78 -0.54
CA TRP A 40 -17.05 21.34 -0.62
C TRP A 40 -16.28 20.87 -1.87
N SER A 41 -15.61 19.76 -1.75
CA SER A 41 -15.08 19.04 -2.90
C SER A 41 -15.23 17.53 -2.71
N LEU A 42 -15.52 16.84 -3.82
CA LEU A 42 -15.53 15.39 -3.91
C LEU A 42 -14.40 14.98 -4.84
N ASN A 43 -13.61 14.02 -4.41
CA ASN A 43 -12.59 13.38 -5.23
C ASN A 43 -12.86 11.87 -5.27
N ALA A 44 -12.91 11.30 -6.48
CA ALA A 44 -12.93 9.87 -6.72
C ALA A 44 -11.64 9.48 -7.43
N ASN A 45 -10.85 8.58 -6.84
CA ASN A 45 -9.62 8.09 -7.41
C ASN A 45 -9.68 6.57 -7.56
N TYR A 46 -9.70 6.09 -8.80
CA TYR A 46 -9.51 4.68 -9.12
C TYR A 46 -8.02 4.36 -9.17
N ARG A 47 -7.63 3.25 -8.55
CA ARG A 47 -6.27 2.73 -8.58
C ARG A 47 -6.27 1.26 -8.98
N HIS A 48 -5.38 0.91 -9.90
CA HIS A 48 -5.12 -0.45 -10.33
C HIS A 48 -3.63 -0.76 -10.32
N PHE A 49 -3.27 -1.96 -9.83
CA PHE A 49 -1.94 -2.52 -10.03
C PHE A 49 -1.98 -4.06 -10.02
N LYS A 50 -0.97 -4.65 -10.68
CA LYS A 50 -0.68 -6.08 -10.65
C LYS A 50 0.71 -6.27 -10.01
N SER A 51 0.79 -6.98 -8.88
CA SER A 51 2.07 -7.36 -8.29
C SER A 51 2.34 -8.82 -8.55
N PHE A 52 3.53 -9.15 -9.11
CA PHE A 52 3.86 -10.51 -9.51
C PHE A 52 5.37 -10.80 -9.56
N ARG A 53 6.21 -9.76 -9.54
CA ARG A 53 7.66 -9.92 -9.54
C ARG A 53 8.14 -9.99 -8.10
N HIS A 54 8.78 -11.10 -7.74
CA HIS A 54 9.25 -11.38 -6.39
C HIS A 54 10.66 -10.89 -6.15
N PHE A 55 10.91 -10.30 -4.99
CA PHE A 55 12.22 -9.78 -4.58
C PHE A 55 12.59 -10.23 -3.17
N LYS A 56 13.86 -10.58 -2.99
CA LYS A 56 14.57 -10.72 -1.71
C LYS A 56 15.65 -9.66 -1.66
N GLY A 57 15.55 -8.70 -0.73
CA GLY A 57 16.32 -7.48 -0.87
C GLY A 57 15.95 -6.76 -2.17
N LYS A 58 16.96 -6.39 -2.94
CA LYS A 58 16.83 -5.83 -4.30
C LYS A 58 16.91 -6.90 -5.40
N ASP A 59 17.16 -8.15 -5.04
CA ASP A 59 17.37 -9.25 -5.99
C ASP A 59 16.05 -9.87 -6.42
N GLU A 60 15.78 -9.82 -7.72
CA GLU A 60 14.59 -10.41 -8.30
C GLU A 60 14.70 -11.93 -8.37
N GLN A 61 13.68 -12.61 -7.90
CA GLN A 61 13.55 -14.09 -7.94
C GLN A 61 12.95 -14.50 -9.29
N LYS A 62 13.75 -14.41 -10.36
CA LYS A 62 13.31 -14.67 -11.74
C LYS A 62 12.90 -16.11 -11.97
N GLU A 63 13.46 -17.05 -11.21
CA GLU A 63 13.12 -18.47 -11.22
C GLU A 63 11.62 -18.69 -10.98
N ARG A 64 10.98 -17.86 -10.16
CA ARG A 64 9.53 -17.97 -9.92
C ARG A 64 8.68 -17.74 -11.16
N LEU A 65 9.10 -16.84 -12.04
CA LEU A 65 8.41 -16.59 -13.31
C LEU A 65 8.62 -17.74 -14.30
N VAL A 66 9.83 -18.31 -14.31
CA VAL A 66 10.15 -19.49 -15.16
C VAL A 66 9.36 -20.71 -14.71
N GLU A 67 9.28 -20.93 -13.42
CA GLU A 67 8.57 -22.06 -12.81
C GLU A 67 7.06 -21.82 -12.69
N GLN A 68 6.57 -20.63 -13.01
CA GLN A 68 5.18 -20.19 -12.81
C GLN A 68 4.73 -20.35 -11.35
N SER A 69 5.67 -20.17 -10.41
CA SER A 69 5.45 -20.31 -8.96
C SER A 69 5.25 -18.96 -8.27
N GLU A 70 5.23 -17.86 -9.02
CA GLU A 70 4.98 -16.53 -8.48
C GLU A 70 3.57 -16.37 -7.94
N VAL A 71 3.41 -15.58 -6.89
CA VAL A 71 2.09 -15.05 -6.48
C VAL A 71 1.74 -13.85 -7.33
N ILE A 72 0.50 -13.81 -7.79
CA ILE A 72 -0.02 -12.68 -8.58
C ILE A 72 -1.17 -12.05 -7.79
N ASN A 73 -1.04 -10.75 -7.46
CA ASN A 73 -2.14 -9.99 -6.89
C ASN A 73 -2.62 -8.94 -7.91
N TYR A 74 -3.90 -8.93 -8.14
CA TYR A 74 -4.60 -7.83 -8.83
C TYR A 74 -5.32 -7.02 -7.78
N SER A 75 -4.98 -5.75 -7.66
CA SER A 75 -5.62 -4.85 -6.71
C SER A 75 -6.30 -3.71 -7.45
N ASN A 76 -7.57 -3.51 -7.13
CA ASN A 76 -8.39 -2.41 -7.60
C ASN A 76 -8.95 -1.69 -6.39
N SER A 77 -8.93 -0.36 -6.40
CA SER A 77 -9.61 0.42 -5.37
C SER A 77 -10.18 1.70 -5.95
N ILE A 78 -11.29 2.14 -5.35
CA ILE A 78 -11.86 3.46 -5.56
C ILE A 78 -11.80 4.17 -4.22
N ASP A 79 -11.01 5.24 -4.13
CA ASP A 79 -10.93 6.09 -2.96
C ASP A 79 -11.84 7.31 -3.16
N LEU A 80 -12.93 7.36 -2.40
CA LEU A 80 -13.87 8.49 -2.38
C LEU A 80 -13.50 9.41 -1.23
N SER A 81 -13.16 10.67 -1.55
CA SER A 81 -12.77 11.66 -0.56
C SER A 81 -13.70 12.88 -0.61
N ILE A 82 -14.31 13.19 0.51
CA ILE A 82 -15.14 14.39 0.68
C ILE A 82 -14.33 15.37 1.53
N THR A 83 -14.11 16.57 1.02
CA THR A 83 -13.40 17.63 1.73
C THR A 83 -14.32 18.81 1.96
N LYS A 84 -14.38 19.29 3.21
CA LYS A 84 -15.05 20.53 3.62
C LYS A 84 -14.02 21.59 3.95
N LYS A 85 -14.03 22.70 3.23
CA LYS A 85 -13.29 23.93 3.59
C LYS A 85 -14.04 24.63 4.71
N ILE A 86 -13.45 24.70 5.89
CA ILE A 86 -14.05 25.39 7.05
C ILE A 86 -13.80 26.88 6.98
N ASN A 87 -12.58 27.25 6.61
CA ASN A 87 -12.18 28.65 6.37
C ASN A 87 -10.97 28.67 5.41
N LYS A 88 -10.34 29.84 5.24
CA LYS A 88 -9.19 30.04 4.34
C LYS A 88 -8.02 29.11 4.61
N ARG A 89 -7.85 28.67 5.85
CA ARG A 89 -6.70 27.84 6.27
C ARG A 89 -7.07 26.41 6.62
N TRP A 90 -8.27 26.15 7.11
CA TRP A 90 -8.68 24.85 7.62
C TRP A 90 -9.62 24.11 6.68
N SER A 91 -9.36 22.84 6.51
CA SER A 91 -10.27 21.91 5.83
C SER A 91 -10.32 20.57 6.57
N LEU A 92 -11.45 19.88 6.46
CA LEU A 92 -11.66 18.52 6.94
C LEU A 92 -11.85 17.60 5.76
N ASN A 93 -11.32 16.40 5.84
CA ASN A 93 -11.44 15.38 4.82
C ASN A 93 -11.93 14.08 5.42
N LEU A 94 -12.80 13.40 4.70
CA LEU A 94 -13.27 12.06 5.00
C LEU A 94 -13.04 11.20 3.77
N ASN A 95 -12.35 10.07 3.92
CA ASN A 95 -11.98 9.17 2.83
C ASN A 95 -12.57 7.78 3.06
N PHE A 96 -13.24 7.24 2.03
CA PHE A 96 -13.87 5.93 1.99
C PHE A 96 -13.25 5.10 0.87
N PRO A 97 -12.38 4.14 1.15
CA PRO A 97 -11.85 3.24 0.13
C PRO A 97 -12.79 2.06 -0.10
N VAL A 98 -13.14 1.79 -1.35
CA VAL A 98 -13.79 0.54 -1.80
C VAL A 98 -12.77 -0.29 -2.55
N ILE A 99 -12.62 -1.55 -2.21
CA ILE A 99 -11.50 -2.40 -2.62
C ILE A 99 -12.04 -3.67 -3.25
N ALA A 100 -11.38 -4.10 -4.34
CA ALA A 100 -11.61 -5.38 -4.99
C ALA A 100 -10.25 -6.00 -5.34
N ASN A 101 -9.92 -7.10 -4.70
CA ASN A 101 -8.64 -7.77 -4.92
C ASN A 101 -8.85 -9.21 -5.37
N THR A 102 -7.87 -9.70 -6.13
CA THR A 102 -7.74 -11.11 -6.48
C THR A 102 -6.29 -11.52 -6.25
N ARG A 103 -6.08 -12.63 -5.55
CA ARG A 103 -4.77 -13.23 -5.34
C ARG A 103 -4.73 -14.60 -5.95
N SER A 104 -3.79 -14.82 -6.86
CA SER A 104 -3.53 -16.09 -7.52
C SER A 104 -2.26 -16.71 -6.97
N SER A 105 -2.35 -17.92 -6.45
CA SER A 105 -1.24 -18.64 -5.87
C SER A 105 -1.28 -20.13 -6.24
N LEU A 106 -0.09 -20.74 -6.34
CA LEU A 106 0.06 -22.17 -6.58
C LEU A 106 0.14 -22.95 -5.27
N TYR A 107 0.83 -22.42 -4.27
CA TYR A 107 1.21 -23.14 -3.04
C TYR A 107 0.28 -22.87 -1.84
N GLU A 108 -0.61 -21.91 -1.92
CA GLU A 108 -1.67 -21.71 -0.93
C GLU A 108 -2.79 -22.74 -1.09
N HIS A 109 -2.82 -23.43 -2.22
CA HIS A 109 -3.84 -24.41 -2.59
C HIS A 109 -3.19 -25.74 -2.94
N GLY A 110 -3.23 -26.70 -2.01
CA GLY A 110 -2.81 -28.06 -2.35
C GLY A 110 -1.49 -28.56 -1.77
N LEU A 111 -1.13 -28.10 -0.56
CA LEU A 111 -0.08 -28.75 0.21
C LEU A 111 -0.66 -29.95 0.99
N VAL A 112 -0.33 -31.16 0.60
CA VAL A 112 -0.53 -32.36 1.43
C VAL A 112 0.84 -32.92 1.79
N ASN A 113 1.09 -33.07 3.10
CA ASN A 113 2.36 -33.58 3.64
C ASN A 113 3.61 -32.83 3.16
N GLY A 114 3.49 -31.50 2.96
CA GLY A 114 4.61 -30.65 2.51
C GLY A 114 4.94 -30.74 1.02
N ALA A 115 4.21 -31.51 0.24
CA ALA A 115 4.34 -31.59 -1.21
C ALA A 115 3.15 -30.97 -1.93
N TYR A 116 3.43 -30.32 -3.06
CA TYR A 116 2.37 -29.83 -3.95
C TYR A 116 1.71 -31.03 -4.65
N ILE A 117 0.44 -31.34 -4.32
CA ILE A 117 -0.29 -32.44 -4.95
C ILE A 117 -0.70 -32.09 -6.38
N ARG A 118 -0.97 -30.82 -6.63
CA ARG A 118 -1.33 -30.33 -7.95
C ARG A 118 -0.69 -28.96 -8.20
N LYS A 119 -0.11 -28.78 -9.36
CA LYS A 119 0.39 -27.51 -9.86
C LYS A 119 -0.75 -26.68 -10.47
N GLU A 120 -1.90 -26.63 -9.81
CA GLU A 120 -3.04 -25.87 -10.25
C GLU A 120 -3.10 -24.54 -9.50
N ARG A 121 -2.97 -23.48 -10.24
CA ARG A 121 -3.12 -22.13 -9.70
C ARG A 121 -4.60 -21.88 -9.37
N ARG A 122 -4.87 -21.40 -8.17
CA ARG A 122 -6.20 -21.04 -7.69
C ARG A 122 -6.20 -19.61 -7.20
N ASN A 123 -7.39 -19.02 -7.10
CA ASN A 123 -7.58 -17.63 -6.69
C ASN A 123 -8.33 -17.56 -5.36
N THR A 124 -7.94 -16.58 -4.55
CA THR A 124 -8.74 -16.04 -3.44
C THR A 124 -9.07 -14.58 -3.75
N HIS A 125 -10.20 -14.09 -3.23
CA HIS A 125 -10.74 -12.78 -3.53
C HIS A 125 -11.09 -12.03 -2.25
N SER A 126 -11.14 -10.71 -2.34
CA SER A 126 -11.77 -9.86 -1.33
C SER A 126 -12.46 -8.67 -1.99
N PHE A 127 -13.63 -8.28 -1.45
CA PHE A 127 -14.38 -7.13 -1.93
C PHE A 127 -15.10 -6.46 -0.77
N GLY A 128 -15.00 -5.14 -0.68
CA GLY A 128 -15.74 -4.36 0.31
C GLY A 128 -15.13 -3.01 0.65
N LEU A 129 -15.63 -2.43 1.73
CA LEU A 129 -15.10 -1.19 2.30
C LEU A 129 -13.75 -1.45 2.98
N GLY A 130 -12.79 -0.57 2.76
CA GLY A 130 -11.52 -0.57 3.48
C GLY A 130 -11.55 0.30 4.73
N ASP A 131 -10.37 0.62 5.25
CA ASP A 131 -10.23 1.46 6.44
C ASP A 131 -10.56 2.92 6.11
N VAL A 132 -11.62 3.45 6.73
CA VAL A 132 -12.05 4.85 6.60
C VAL A 132 -11.05 5.76 7.31
N ARG A 133 -10.78 6.93 6.71
CA ARG A 133 -9.88 7.94 7.28
C ARG A 133 -10.59 9.28 7.40
N PHE A 134 -10.35 9.93 8.53
CA PHE A 134 -10.75 11.31 8.78
C PHE A 134 -9.50 12.14 9.05
N ALA A 135 -9.36 13.30 8.42
CA ALA A 135 -8.20 14.17 8.62
C ALA A 135 -8.59 15.65 8.63
N ALA A 136 -7.88 16.42 9.42
CA ALA A 136 -7.93 17.88 9.43
C ALA A 136 -6.64 18.43 8.82
N TYR A 137 -6.76 19.38 7.93
CA TYR A 137 -5.65 20.04 7.25
C TYR A 137 -5.63 21.53 7.56
N ARG A 138 -4.40 22.06 7.68
CA ARG A 138 -4.20 23.50 7.87
C ARG A 138 -3.09 24.01 6.95
N TRP A 139 -3.37 25.07 6.21
CA TRP A 139 -2.36 25.88 5.56
C TRP A 139 -1.55 26.64 6.62
N ILE A 140 -0.23 26.43 6.65
CA ILE A 140 0.65 27.03 7.65
C ILE A 140 0.79 28.53 7.39
N ILE A 141 0.93 28.90 6.13
CA ILE A 141 1.03 30.30 5.72
C ILE A 141 -0.35 30.74 5.21
N ASP A 142 -0.65 32.04 5.29
CA ASP A 142 -1.89 32.59 4.77
C ASP A 142 -1.94 32.44 3.23
N PRO A 143 -2.84 31.63 2.68
CA PRO A 143 -2.86 31.35 1.25
C PRO A 143 -3.26 32.53 0.38
N GLU A 144 -3.92 33.55 0.93
CA GLU A 144 -4.26 34.77 0.20
C GLU A 144 -3.07 35.72 0.08
N LYS A 145 -2.21 35.73 1.10
CA LYS A 145 -1.00 36.57 1.11
C LYS A 145 0.17 35.92 0.37
N HIS A 146 0.21 34.58 0.33
CA HIS A 146 1.31 33.81 -0.23
C HIS A 146 0.81 32.83 -1.28
N THR A 147 0.55 33.33 -2.49
CA THR A 147 -0.02 32.54 -3.59
C THR A 147 1.01 31.68 -4.33
N LYS A 148 2.31 32.02 -4.23
CA LYS A 148 3.38 31.31 -4.96
C LYS A 148 3.96 30.11 -4.18
N PHE A 149 3.82 30.10 -2.87
CA PHE A 149 4.36 29.05 -2.01
C PHE A 149 3.47 28.85 -0.79
N ASN A 150 3.21 27.62 -0.43
CA ASN A 150 2.58 27.30 0.85
C ASN A 150 2.88 25.84 1.27
N ILE A 151 2.65 25.58 2.56
CA ILE A 151 2.73 24.26 3.17
C ILE A 151 1.41 24.02 3.88
N GLN A 152 0.84 22.83 3.65
CA GLN A 152 -0.33 22.35 4.36
C GLN A 152 0.10 21.16 5.24
N ALA A 153 -0.19 21.25 6.53
CA ALA A 153 -0.04 20.15 7.47
C ALA A 153 -1.40 19.44 7.67
N GLY A 154 -1.39 18.14 7.75
CA GLY A 154 -2.54 17.29 7.99
C GLY A 154 -2.30 16.35 9.18
N LEU A 155 -3.33 16.22 10.02
CA LEU A 155 -3.41 15.21 11.07
C LEU A 155 -4.70 14.44 10.91
N GLY A 156 -4.66 13.13 11.03
CA GLY A 156 -5.85 12.30 10.84
C GLY A 156 -5.86 11.04 11.67
N ILE A 157 -6.99 10.35 11.56
CA ILE A 157 -7.24 9.04 12.18
C ILE A 157 -7.71 8.09 11.08
N LYS A 158 -7.11 6.92 11.04
CA LYS A 158 -7.57 5.76 10.29
C LYS A 158 -8.36 4.86 11.24
N PHE A 159 -9.59 4.52 10.88
CA PHE A 159 -10.43 3.61 11.63
C PHE A 159 -10.32 2.19 11.05
N ALA A 160 -10.31 1.19 11.91
CA ALA A 160 -10.30 -0.23 11.51
C ALA A 160 -11.69 -0.68 11.04
N THR A 161 -12.19 -0.08 9.97
CA THR A 161 -13.53 -0.34 9.40
C THR A 161 -13.53 -1.39 8.30
N GLY A 162 -12.38 -1.63 7.67
CA GLY A 162 -12.21 -2.69 6.68
C GLY A 162 -12.23 -4.07 7.34
N ASP A 163 -12.85 -5.03 6.66
CA ASP A 163 -12.86 -6.42 7.17
C ASP A 163 -11.46 -7.04 7.04
N TYR A 164 -10.68 -6.91 8.11
CA TYR A 164 -9.35 -7.50 8.22
C TYR A 164 -9.34 -9.01 8.53
N LYS A 165 -10.53 -9.60 8.73
CA LYS A 165 -10.74 -11.04 8.90
C LYS A 165 -11.45 -11.65 7.70
N TYR A 166 -11.51 -10.94 6.57
CA TYR A 166 -12.15 -11.39 5.35
C TYR A 166 -11.68 -12.79 4.99
N GLN A 167 -12.61 -13.67 4.64
CA GLN A 167 -12.34 -15.07 4.33
C GLN A 167 -12.78 -15.41 2.91
N ASP A 168 -12.02 -16.33 2.30
CA ASP A 168 -12.38 -16.97 1.04
C ASP A 168 -11.97 -18.44 1.05
N TYR A 169 -12.40 -19.20 0.07
CA TYR A 169 -12.09 -20.62 -0.02
C TYR A 169 -10.67 -20.89 -0.46
N TRP A 170 -9.95 -21.63 0.37
CA TRP A 170 -8.66 -22.23 0.03
C TRP A 170 -8.91 -23.68 -0.40
N TYR A 171 -8.39 -24.05 -1.55
CA TYR A 171 -8.65 -25.34 -2.17
C TYR A 171 -7.59 -26.37 -1.81
N ASN A 172 -7.97 -27.63 -1.69
CA ASN A 172 -7.10 -28.77 -1.39
C ASN A 172 -6.33 -28.65 -0.06
N VAL A 173 -6.81 -27.87 0.91
CA VAL A 173 -6.16 -27.64 2.21
C VAL A 173 -6.85 -28.35 3.36
N GLY A 174 -8.07 -28.80 3.18
CA GLY A 174 -8.86 -29.51 4.18
C GLY A 174 -8.65 -31.02 4.12
N VAL A 175 -9.39 -31.73 5.00
CA VAL A 175 -9.38 -33.19 5.07
C VAL A 175 -9.76 -33.76 3.71
N ASN A 176 -8.99 -34.74 3.22
CA ASN A 176 -9.15 -35.38 1.91
C ASN A 176 -9.10 -34.41 0.72
N GLY A 177 -8.38 -33.29 0.86
CA GLY A 177 -8.25 -32.29 -0.20
C GLY A 177 -9.52 -31.44 -0.39
N SER A 178 -10.40 -31.35 0.61
CA SER A 178 -11.53 -30.44 0.57
C SER A 178 -11.09 -28.99 0.59
N LYS A 179 -11.98 -28.09 0.17
CA LYS A 179 -11.81 -26.66 0.34
C LYS A 179 -12.20 -26.21 1.73
N GLU A 180 -11.48 -25.27 2.29
CA GLU A 180 -11.79 -24.67 3.60
C GLU A 180 -11.91 -23.14 3.48
N LEU A 181 -12.79 -22.57 4.30
CA LEU A 181 -12.90 -21.13 4.45
C LEU A 181 -11.81 -20.64 5.42
N ARG A 182 -10.88 -19.81 4.94
CA ARG A 182 -9.75 -19.28 5.72
C ARG A 182 -9.60 -17.79 5.48
N SER A 183 -8.94 -17.09 6.41
CA SER A 183 -8.58 -15.69 6.21
C SER A 183 -7.75 -15.55 4.94
N VAL A 184 -8.10 -14.57 4.11
CA VAL A 184 -7.30 -14.24 2.93
C VAL A 184 -5.93 -13.69 3.35
N ASP A 185 -4.95 -13.79 2.47
CA ASP A 185 -3.60 -13.27 2.73
C ASP A 185 -3.62 -11.76 3.02
N GLN A 186 -2.68 -11.30 3.85
CA GLN A 186 -2.53 -9.90 4.25
C GLN A 186 -2.56 -8.92 3.06
N SER A 187 -2.10 -9.33 1.86
CA SER A 187 -2.04 -8.46 0.65
C SER A 187 -3.40 -8.06 0.11
N ILE A 188 -4.38 -8.87 0.35
CA ILE A 188 -5.72 -8.68 -0.17
C ILE A 188 -6.76 -8.47 0.94
N GLN A 189 -6.35 -8.29 2.19
CA GLN A 189 -7.27 -7.87 3.25
C GLN A 189 -7.85 -6.48 2.97
N LEU A 190 -9.10 -6.26 3.35
CA LEU A 190 -9.80 -4.99 3.12
C LEU A 190 -9.32 -3.89 4.06
N GLY A 191 -8.86 -4.26 5.25
CA GLY A 191 -8.23 -3.39 6.25
C GLY A 191 -7.10 -4.10 6.96
N ASP A 192 -6.32 -3.37 7.75
CA ASP A 192 -5.24 -3.96 8.56
C ASP A 192 -5.68 -4.30 9.99
N GLY A 193 -6.88 -3.83 10.40
CA GLY A 193 -7.45 -4.08 11.73
C GLY A 193 -6.92 -3.17 12.83
N GLY A 194 -6.12 -2.16 12.50
CA GLY A 194 -5.60 -1.18 13.45
C GLY A 194 -6.27 0.18 13.32
N THR A 195 -6.58 0.82 14.45
CA THR A 195 -6.84 2.26 14.48
C THR A 195 -5.51 2.97 14.57
N GLY A 196 -5.22 3.82 13.58
CA GLY A 196 -3.94 4.50 13.45
C GLY A 196 -4.08 6.01 13.32
N PHE A 197 -2.97 6.73 13.48
CA PHE A 197 -2.89 8.17 13.30
C PHE A 197 -2.11 8.48 12.03
N THR A 198 -2.55 9.49 11.29
CA THR A 198 -1.85 9.93 10.07
C THR A 198 -1.26 11.32 10.25
N THR A 199 -0.06 11.51 9.71
CA THR A 199 0.55 12.82 9.54
C THR A 199 0.84 13.04 8.07
N GLU A 200 0.52 14.23 7.58
CA GLU A 200 0.70 14.60 6.18
C GLU A 200 1.31 16.00 6.06
N LEU A 201 2.21 16.16 5.12
CA LEU A 201 2.69 17.46 4.68
C LEU A 201 2.55 17.57 3.17
N ASN A 202 1.93 18.66 2.73
CA ASN A 202 1.77 18.98 1.33
C ASN A 202 2.34 20.38 1.08
N ALA A 203 3.27 20.50 0.15
CA ALA A 203 3.88 21.77 -0.19
C ALA A 203 3.81 22.02 -1.70
N TYR A 204 3.71 23.28 -2.07
CA TYR A 204 3.86 23.70 -3.45
C TYR A 204 4.70 24.98 -3.56
N TYR A 205 5.37 25.12 -4.70
CA TYR A 205 6.08 26.34 -5.08
C TYR A 205 5.88 26.64 -6.56
N MET A 206 5.33 27.82 -6.86
CA MET A 206 4.99 28.28 -8.20
C MET A 206 5.87 29.48 -8.58
N PRO A 207 7.09 29.25 -9.15
CA PRO A 207 7.93 30.37 -9.60
C PRO A 207 7.27 31.17 -10.72
N THR A 208 6.48 30.51 -11.57
CA THR A 208 5.72 31.15 -12.66
C THR A 208 4.26 30.67 -12.61
N ALA A 209 3.39 31.31 -13.39
CA ALA A 209 1.98 30.90 -13.48
C ALA A 209 1.79 29.47 -14.02
N ASN A 210 2.75 28.97 -14.80
CA ASN A 210 2.64 27.70 -15.50
C ASN A 210 3.46 26.56 -14.88
N LEU A 211 4.46 26.87 -14.04
CA LEU A 211 5.34 25.88 -13.43
C LEU A 211 5.04 25.79 -11.94
N ASN A 212 4.77 24.59 -11.48
CA ASN A 212 4.53 24.26 -10.07
C ASN A 212 5.43 23.11 -9.64
N PHE A 213 6.24 23.30 -8.61
CA PHE A 213 6.91 22.24 -7.87
C PHE A 213 6.05 21.81 -6.69
N TYR A 214 6.01 20.52 -6.41
CA TYR A 214 5.23 19.97 -5.31
C TYR A 214 6.03 18.96 -4.51
N ALA A 215 5.71 18.85 -3.23
CA ALA A 215 6.18 17.79 -2.34
C ALA A 215 5.03 17.33 -1.45
N ASN A 216 4.93 16.01 -1.24
CA ASN A 216 3.94 15.41 -0.38
C ASN A 216 4.59 14.34 0.48
N THR A 217 4.22 14.29 1.75
CA THR A 217 4.59 13.20 2.64
C THR A 217 3.35 12.68 3.37
N TYR A 218 3.38 11.42 3.68
CA TYR A 218 2.36 10.72 4.44
C TYR A 218 3.03 9.69 5.34
N TYR A 219 2.61 9.65 6.60
CA TYR A 219 2.99 8.61 7.53
C TYR A 219 1.77 8.18 8.34
N LEU A 220 1.55 6.87 8.42
CA LEU A 220 0.52 6.23 9.23
C LEU A 220 1.20 5.49 10.38
N PHE A 221 0.90 5.90 11.59
CA PHE A 221 1.30 5.23 12.82
C PHE A 221 0.24 4.23 13.24
N ASN A 222 0.59 2.96 13.37
CA ASN A 222 -0.30 1.90 13.82
C ASN A 222 0.19 1.31 15.16
N PRO A 223 -0.34 1.74 16.30
CA PRO A 223 0.11 1.26 17.60
C PRO A 223 -0.17 -0.23 17.88
N ARG A 224 -1.12 -0.81 17.14
CA ARG A 224 -1.52 -2.21 17.29
C ARG A 224 -0.50 -3.13 16.62
N ASN A 225 0.01 -4.14 17.35
CA ASN A 225 1.00 -5.09 16.80
C ASN A 225 0.38 -6.07 15.80
N THR A 226 -0.70 -6.77 16.20
CA THR A 226 -1.36 -7.78 15.36
C THR A 226 -2.85 -7.54 15.25
N ASN A 227 -3.47 -7.95 14.14
CA ASN A 227 -4.91 -7.88 13.99
C ASN A 227 -5.64 -9.16 14.46
N GLY A 228 -4.89 -10.20 14.87
CA GLY A 228 -5.42 -11.48 15.32
C GLY A 228 -5.87 -12.41 14.18
N SER A 229 -5.71 -12.01 12.93
CA SER A 229 -5.95 -12.90 11.78
C SER A 229 -4.76 -13.83 11.59
N ARG A 230 -5.05 -15.10 11.34
CA ARG A 230 -4.02 -16.10 11.07
C ARG A 230 -3.46 -15.95 9.66
N THR A 231 -2.16 -16.22 9.54
CA THR A 231 -1.50 -16.43 8.25
C THR A 231 -1.69 -17.88 7.81
N TYR A 232 -1.19 -18.25 6.62
CA TYR A 232 -1.18 -19.65 6.16
C TYR A 232 -0.24 -20.57 6.97
N PHE A 233 0.56 -20.02 7.89
CA PHE A 233 1.43 -20.76 8.80
C PHE A 233 0.70 -21.38 10.01
N GLU A 234 -0.61 -21.53 9.99
CA GLU A 234 -1.40 -22.05 11.12
C GLU A 234 -0.87 -23.38 11.69
N THR A 235 -0.23 -24.19 10.88
CA THR A 235 0.24 -25.54 11.26
C THR A 235 1.71 -25.60 11.69
N LEU A 236 2.47 -24.52 11.61
CA LEU A 236 3.92 -24.50 11.90
C LEU A 236 4.24 -24.00 13.32
N THR A 237 3.40 -24.30 14.29
CA THR A 237 3.43 -23.71 15.64
C THR A 237 4.48 -24.28 16.60
N ALA A 238 5.28 -25.26 16.20
CA ALA A 238 6.26 -25.91 17.10
C ALA A 238 7.52 -25.08 17.35
N ASP A 239 7.84 -24.09 16.52
CA ASP A 239 9.01 -23.23 16.66
C ASP A 239 8.57 -21.84 17.14
N ALA A 240 9.11 -21.37 18.28
CA ALA A 240 8.76 -20.09 18.89
C ALA A 240 9.00 -18.89 17.95
N GLY A 241 10.05 -18.93 17.11
CA GLY A 241 10.30 -17.91 16.09
C GLY A 241 9.24 -17.90 14.96
N LEU A 242 8.62 -19.06 14.68
CA LEU A 242 7.55 -19.19 13.70
C LEU A 242 6.16 -18.90 14.30
N ALA A 243 5.99 -19.02 15.61
CA ALA A 243 4.72 -18.70 16.28
C ALA A 243 4.30 -17.23 16.07
N ALA A 244 5.26 -16.29 16.10
CA ALA A 244 5.02 -14.88 15.79
C ALA A 244 4.59 -14.68 14.32
N SER A 245 5.06 -15.53 13.40
CA SER A 245 4.66 -15.53 11.99
C SER A 245 3.23 -16.02 11.75
N SER A 246 2.56 -16.58 12.75
CA SER A 246 1.21 -17.12 12.63
C SER A 246 0.13 -16.04 12.60
N PHE A 247 0.44 -14.81 13.02
CA PHE A 247 -0.50 -13.71 13.06
C PHE A 247 -0.04 -12.55 12.17
N MET A 248 -0.99 -11.92 11.49
CA MET A 248 -0.72 -10.77 10.64
C MET A 248 -0.48 -9.51 11.48
N SER A 249 0.58 -8.79 11.15
CA SER A 249 0.88 -7.51 11.81
C SER A 249 0.01 -6.38 11.26
N VAL A 250 0.00 -5.27 12.01
CA VAL A 250 -0.61 -3.99 11.63
C VAL A 250 0.52 -2.97 11.48
N PRO A 251 1.24 -2.96 10.34
CA PRO A 251 2.44 -2.16 10.19
C PRO A 251 2.13 -0.68 9.95
N ASP A 252 3.08 0.18 10.36
CA ASP A 252 3.16 1.55 9.89
C ASP A 252 3.29 1.60 8.36
N GLN A 253 2.92 2.75 7.77
CA GLN A 253 3.02 2.98 6.33
C GLN A 253 3.58 4.37 6.07
N TYR A 254 4.42 4.51 5.05
CA TYR A 254 4.98 5.80 4.67
C TYR A 254 4.99 6.02 3.17
N MET A 255 4.88 7.28 2.78
CA MET A 255 5.04 7.72 1.40
C MET A 255 5.64 9.12 1.37
N ALA A 256 6.54 9.36 0.43
CA ALA A 256 6.98 10.69 0.06
C ALA A 256 7.06 10.81 -1.46
N ARG A 257 6.71 11.97 -1.99
CA ARG A 257 6.88 12.28 -3.40
C ARG A 257 7.27 13.73 -3.59
N ILE A 258 8.04 13.98 -4.62
CA ILE A 258 8.44 15.31 -5.06
C ILE A 258 8.40 15.36 -6.58
N GLY A 259 7.99 16.48 -7.14
CA GLY A 259 7.93 16.61 -8.59
C GLY A 259 7.62 18.01 -9.05
N ALA A 260 7.42 18.12 -10.36
CA ALA A 260 7.01 19.36 -11.01
C ALA A 260 5.80 19.10 -11.92
N SER A 261 4.98 20.11 -12.10
CA SER A 261 3.90 20.14 -13.10
C SER A 261 3.98 21.42 -13.92
N TYR A 262 3.70 21.27 -15.21
CA TYR A 262 3.69 22.38 -16.16
C TYR A 262 2.33 22.48 -16.86
N SER A 263 1.68 23.63 -16.70
CA SER A 263 0.41 23.94 -17.35
C SER A 263 0.66 24.55 -18.73
N LEU A 264 0.00 24.01 -19.75
CA LEU A 264 0.18 24.49 -21.11
C LEU A 264 -0.53 25.81 -21.35
N PRO A 265 0.18 26.89 -21.70
CA PRO A 265 -0.44 28.21 -21.92
C PRO A 265 -1.45 28.22 -23.05
N LYS A 266 -1.23 27.41 -24.10
CA LYS A 266 -2.08 27.33 -25.28
C LYS A 266 -3.29 26.43 -25.13
N LEU A 267 -3.28 25.50 -24.15
CA LEU A 267 -4.35 24.55 -23.88
C LEU A 267 -4.80 24.72 -22.43
N SER A 268 -5.65 25.72 -22.22
CA SER A 268 -6.12 26.10 -20.88
C SER A 268 -6.64 24.87 -20.12
N GLY A 269 -6.15 24.70 -18.90
CA GLY A 269 -6.52 23.62 -18.00
C GLY A 269 -5.70 22.34 -18.15
N LEU A 270 -4.94 22.13 -19.22
CA LEU A 270 -4.12 20.93 -19.43
C LEU A 270 -2.74 21.13 -18.78
N SER A 271 -2.34 20.15 -17.96
CA SER A 271 -1.02 20.16 -17.28
C SER A 271 -0.39 18.77 -17.35
N PHE A 272 0.93 18.74 -17.49
CA PHE A 272 1.75 17.55 -17.39
C PHE A 272 2.54 17.60 -16.10
N SER A 273 2.78 16.44 -15.49
CA SER A 273 3.59 16.33 -14.28
C SER A 273 4.60 15.19 -14.39
N LEU A 274 5.71 15.36 -13.68
CA LEU A 274 6.71 14.32 -13.50
C LEU A 274 7.26 14.44 -12.08
N GLY A 275 7.30 13.31 -11.37
CA GLY A 275 7.80 13.25 -10.00
C GLY A 275 8.52 11.95 -9.68
N GLY A 276 9.24 11.97 -8.56
CA GLY A 276 9.75 10.78 -7.88
C GLY A 276 8.87 10.47 -6.68
N ARG A 277 8.64 9.19 -6.42
CA ARG A 277 7.85 8.68 -5.31
C ARG A 277 8.56 7.54 -4.62
N ILE A 278 8.58 7.56 -3.29
CA ILE A 278 8.92 6.41 -2.46
C ILE A 278 7.73 6.06 -1.58
N GLU A 279 7.42 4.77 -1.48
CA GLU A 279 6.39 4.27 -0.59
C GLU A 279 6.77 2.91 -0.04
N GLY A 280 6.34 2.59 1.19
CA GLY A 280 6.69 1.32 1.79
C GLY A 280 6.13 1.09 3.18
N LEU A 281 6.52 -0.07 3.72
CA LEU A 281 6.28 -0.51 5.09
C LEU A 281 7.62 -0.63 5.81
N PRO A 282 7.79 -0.06 7.02
CA PRO A 282 9.02 -0.21 7.77
C PRO A 282 9.15 -1.64 8.34
N ALA A 283 10.38 -2.07 8.62
CA ALA A 283 10.62 -3.31 9.35
C ALA A 283 10.22 -3.18 10.82
N VAL A 284 10.37 -1.98 11.37
CA VAL A 284 10.05 -1.64 12.76
C VAL A 284 9.16 -0.39 12.74
N ASP A 285 8.04 -0.46 13.43
CA ASP A 285 7.12 0.64 13.60
C ASP A 285 7.69 1.69 14.55
N LEU A 286 7.31 2.95 14.38
CA LEU A 286 7.72 4.02 15.31
C LEU A 286 7.03 3.91 16.66
N ILE A 287 5.81 3.36 16.68
CA ILE A 287 5.03 3.16 17.90
C ILE A 287 4.47 1.73 17.90
N GLY A 288 4.58 1.03 19.02
CA GLY A 288 4.08 -0.34 19.17
C GLY A 288 5.17 -1.40 18.97
N LYS A 289 4.73 -2.63 18.69
CA LYS A 289 5.60 -3.77 18.43
C LYS A 289 5.59 -4.14 16.95
N SER A 290 6.63 -4.88 16.53
CA SER A 290 6.85 -5.23 15.12
C SER A 290 7.24 -6.70 14.95
N ASP A 291 6.92 -7.54 15.94
CA ASP A 291 7.31 -8.94 16.03
C ASP A 291 6.32 -9.91 15.37
N ALA A 292 5.24 -9.41 14.75
CA ALA A 292 4.29 -10.21 14.00
C ALA A 292 4.61 -10.24 12.50
N PHE A 293 3.92 -11.13 11.76
CA PHE A 293 4.15 -11.35 10.34
C PHE A 293 3.91 -10.10 9.51
N ARG A 294 4.95 -9.65 8.83
CA ARG A 294 4.92 -8.57 7.84
C ARG A 294 5.95 -8.76 6.75
N ARG A 295 5.75 -8.10 5.66
CA ARG A 295 6.67 -8.06 4.52
C ARG A 295 7.14 -6.64 4.27
N PRO A 296 8.08 -6.13 5.12
CA PRO A 296 8.54 -4.76 5.01
C PRO A 296 9.37 -4.53 3.77
N GLY A 297 9.36 -3.32 3.28
CA GLY A 297 10.10 -2.94 2.09
C GLY A 297 9.59 -1.67 1.48
N TYR A 298 10.16 -1.26 0.35
CA TYR A 298 9.80 -0.04 -0.34
C TYR A 298 9.90 -0.17 -1.86
N VAL A 299 9.23 0.75 -2.53
CA VAL A 299 9.33 0.98 -3.97
C VAL A 299 9.71 2.43 -4.21
N ILE A 300 10.69 2.67 -5.08
CA ILE A 300 10.98 3.98 -5.64
C ILE A 300 10.46 3.99 -7.07
N SER A 301 9.63 4.98 -7.39
CA SER A 301 8.96 5.09 -8.70
C SER A 301 9.20 6.45 -9.33
N LEU A 302 9.25 6.47 -10.66
CA LEU A 302 9.05 7.68 -11.46
C LEU A 302 7.55 7.81 -11.76
N GLU A 303 6.96 8.98 -11.49
CA GLU A 303 5.51 9.20 -11.57
C GLU A 303 5.16 10.26 -12.63
N PRO A 304 5.06 9.92 -13.92
CA PRO A 304 4.46 10.78 -14.92
C PRO A 304 2.96 10.93 -14.70
N GLY A 305 2.43 12.09 -15.05
CA GLY A 305 1.00 12.36 -14.92
C GLY A 305 0.51 13.43 -15.89
N VAL A 306 -0.79 13.40 -16.13
CA VAL A 306 -1.52 14.40 -16.91
C VAL A 306 -2.76 14.78 -16.13
N SER A 307 -3.10 16.06 -16.15
CA SER A 307 -4.36 16.55 -15.59
C SER A 307 -5.01 17.58 -16.49
N TYR A 308 -6.33 17.58 -16.45
CA TYR A 308 -7.14 18.56 -17.15
C TYR A 308 -8.17 19.15 -16.18
N THR A 309 -8.20 20.49 -16.09
CA THR A 309 -9.15 21.20 -15.25
C THR A 309 -10.04 22.07 -16.09
N ALA A 310 -11.35 21.86 -16.01
CA ALA A 310 -12.36 22.68 -16.64
C ALA A 310 -13.36 23.16 -15.60
N LYS A 311 -13.49 24.46 -15.43
CA LYS A 311 -14.36 25.08 -14.40
C LYS A 311 -14.08 24.50 -13.02
N ARG A 312 -15.03 23.79 -12.43
CA ARG A 312 -14.98 23.19 -11.09
C ARG A 312 -14.58 21.71 -11.07
N THR A 313 -14.30 21.14 -12.24
CA THR A 313 -13.95 19.71 -12.36
C THR A 313 -12.52 19.57 -12.85
N SER A 314 -11.78 18.69 -12.20
CA SER A 314 -10.42 18.29 -12.59
C SER A 314 -10.38 16.79 -12.80
N TRP A 315 -9.81 16.33 -13.92
CA TRP A 315 -9.48 14.94 -14.18
C TRP A 315 -7.98 14.76 -14.15
N TYR A 316 -7.51 13.61 -13.73
CA TYR A 316 -6.09 13.32 -13.73
C TYR A 316 -5.82 11.82 -13.92
N ILE A 317 -4.67 11.56 -14.51
CA ILE A 317 -4.07 10.23 -14.57
C ILE A 317 -2.61 10.34 -14.13
N SER A 318 -2.15 9.41 -13.30
CA SER A 318 -0.73 9.23 -13.00
C SER A 318 -0.37 7.75 -12.99
N VAL A 319 0.85 7.47 -13.43
CA VAL A 319 1.35 6.10 -13.59
C VAL A 319 2.73 5.99 -12.93
N PRO A 320 2.79 5.82 -11.59
CA PRO A 320 4.04 5.48 -10.93
C PRO A 320 4.63 4.20 -11.51
N VAL A 321 5.81 4.29 -12.13
CA VAL A 321 6.57 3.18 -12.71
C VAL A 321 7.72 2.87 -11.74
N ALA A 322 7.78 1.63 -11.25
CA ALA A 322 8.75 1.22 -10.25
C ALA A 322 10.15 1.10 -10.86
N MET A 323 11.07 1.92 -10.37
CA MET A 323 12.49 1.93 -10.74
C MET A 323 13.31 1.05 -9.82
N GLU A 324 13.01 1.05 -8.53
CA GLU A 324 13.67 0.20 -7.53
C GLU A 324 12.62 -0.45 -6.63
N ARG A 325 12.86 -1.70 -6.26
CA ARG A 325 12.07 -2.50 -5.33
C ARG A 325 13.00 -3.11 -4.31
N ASN A 326 12.63 -3.07 -3.04
CA ASN A 326 13.47 -3.64 -2.01
C ASN A 326 12.60 -4.28 -0.92
N ARG A 327 12.69 -5.61 -0.77
CA ARG A 327 12.13 -6.36 0.36
C ARG A 327 13.20 -6.46 1.43
N ILE A 328 13.07 -5.66 2.50
CA ILE A 328 14.03 -5.67 3.62
C ILE A 328 13.68 -6.74 4.65
N GLN A 329 14.64 -7.15 5.49
CA GLN A 329 14.37 -8.09 6.58
C GLN A 329 13.31 -7.56 7.54
N SER A 330 12.31 -8.39 7.87
CA SER A 330 11.41 -8.17 9.02
C SER A 330 12.14 -8.39 10.33
N VAL A 331 11.50 -8.06 11.47
CA VAL A 331 12.03 -8.39 12.80
C VAL A 331 12.23 -9.91 12.93
N ILE A 332 11.25 -10.71 12.50
CA ILE A 332 11.32 -12.16 12.50
C ILE A 332 12.48 -12.68 11.65
N ASP A 333 12.69 -12.13 10.44
CA ASP A 333 13.83 -12.51 9.60
C ASP A 333 15.18 -12.26 10.31
N ARG A 334 15.29 -11.15 11.05
CA ARG A 334 16.49 -10.79 11.83
C ARG A 334 16.70 -11.71 13.04
N GLU A 335 15.64 -12.05 13.75
CA GLU A 335 15.68 -12.97 14.90
C GLU A 335 16.10 -14.37 14.47
N ILE A 336 15.56 -14.89 13.36
CA ILE A 336 15.97 -16.18 12.79
C ILE A 336 17.43 -16.11 12.34
N THR A 337 17.85 -15.04 11.70
CA THR A 337 19.26 -14.83 11.30
C THR A 337 20.18 -14.86 12.53
N ALA A 338 19.81 -14.18 13.60
CA ALA A 338 20.61 -14.12 14.83
C ALA A 338 20.68 -15.47 15.56
N SER A 339 19.57 -16.21 15.61
CA SER A 339 19.50 -17.51 16.31
C SER A 339 20.17 -18.65 15.55
N THR A 340 20.14 -18.63 14.21
CA THR A 340 20.68 -19.71 13.37
C THR A 340 22.08 -19.44 12.82
N GLY A 341 22.53 -18.17 12.83
CA GLY A 341 23.75 -17.72 12.16
C GLY A 341 23.64 -17.71 10.63
N VAL A 342 22.48 -18.08 10.05
CA VAL A 342 22.24 -18.10 8.62
C VAL A 342 21.35 -16.91 8.22
N TYR A 343 21.83 -16.11 7.27
CA TYR A 343 21.06 -14.95 6.78
C TYR A 343 19.71 -15.39 6.22
N ARG A 344 18.65 -14.87 6.82
CA ARG A 344 17.28 -15.13 6.38
C ARG A 344 16.60 -13.84 5.93
N ILE A 345 15.91 -13.91 4.81
CA ILE A 345 15.02 -12.88 4.31
C ILE A 345 13.87 -13.54 3.55
N GLY A 346 12.65 -13.09 3.85
CA GLY A 346 11.49 -13.47 3.06
C GLY A 346 11.45 -12.72 1.72
N ASP A 347 10.64 -13.18 0.79
CA ASP A 347 10.39 -12.47 -0.46
C ASP A 347 9.06 -11.68 -0.41
N ALA A 348 8.87 -10.81 -1.40
CA ALA A 348 7.62 -10.09 -1.62
C ALA A 348 7.37 -9.88 -3.11
N ALA A 349 6.11 -9.96 -3.54
CA ALA A 349 5.70 -9.63 -4.90
C ALA A 349 5.48 -8.12 -5.03
N PHE A 350 6.07 -7.51 -6.06
CA PHE A 350 5.95 -6.09 -6.37
C PHE A 350 5.31 -5.88 -7.73
N ALA A 351 4.70 -4.72 -7.91
CA ALA A 351 4.18 -4.27 -9.20
C ALA A 351 5.28 -3.59 -10.04
N ASP A 352 5.11 -3.59 -11.35
CA ASP A 352 5.94 -2.79 -12.26
C ASP A 352 5.46 -1.35 -12.31
N TYR A 353 4.15 -1.16 -12.24
CA TYR A 353 3.52 0.16 -12.22
C TYR A 353 2.16 0.09 -11.52
N SER A 354 1.62 1.24 -11.17
CA SER A 354 0.20 1.39 -10.85
C SER A 354 -0.43 2.47 -11.72
N ILE A 355 -1.72 2.33 -11.98
CA ILE A 355 -2.51 3.33 -12.71
C ILE A 355 -3.41 4.02 -11.69
N ASN A 356 -3.34 5.33 -11.62
CA ASN A 356 -4.26 6.16 -10.84
C ASN A 356 -5.04 7.05 -11.80
N LEU A 357 -6.35 6.94 -11.77
CA LEU A 357 -7.27 7.74 -12.56
C LEU A 357 -8.26 8.41 -11.62
N GLY A 358 -8.36 9.71 -11.66
CA GLY A 358 -9.22 10.41 -10.72
C GLY A 358 -9.95 11.60 -11.31
N MET A 359 -11.01 11.97 -10.58
CA MET A 359 -11.81 13.15 -10.84
C MET A 359 -12.09 13.86 -9.52
N ALA A 360 -11.90 15.18 -9.53
CA ALA A 360 -12.25 16.05 -8.41
C ALA A 360 -13.26 17.10 -8.86
N VAL A 361 -14.30 17.29 -8.09
CA VAL A 361 -15.36 18.29 -8.33
C VAL A 361 -15.49 19.20 -7.12
N LYS A 362 -15.56 20.53 -7.33
CA LYS A 362 -15.80 21.54 -6.30
C LYS A 362 -17.23 22.07 -6.40
N PHE A 363 -17.90 22.31 -5.27
CA PHE A 363 -19.28 22.81 -5.19
C PHE A 363 -19.57 23.53 -3.88
#